data_165e91409fbec1594be5ecd9e228d950
#
_entry.id   165e91409fbec1594be5ecd9e228d950
#
_cell.length_a   1.000
_cell.length_b   1.000
_cell.length_c   1.000
_cell.angle_alpha   90.00
_cell.angle_beta   90.00
_cell.angle_gamma   90.00
#
_symmetry.space_group_name_H-M   'P 1'
#
loop_
_entity.id
_entity.type
_entity.pdbx_description
1 polymer ?
#
loop_
_entity_poly.entity_id
_entity_poly.type
_entity_poly.pdbx_seq_one_letter_code
_entity_poly.pdbx_strand_id
1 'polypeptide(L)'
;MKVLSKQSQKLPSDLGLLEGTFITPTGSNAPKLTTSLSAFAKFHYQHLKTRLQDRFSLAALYLSSPRRKQTRNFFKRSIKLARKSITPTAVALHRQMYTAFADGEITTLRDICTDGIYESFRSRLGHRQKGEKVLWELVRYNKGAKLVSHRGAKIPVDGMALRQAVVRISSTQRLTRWVKGKGGELEVVPGSGREKDVVEYLVLQKMAKGWKENEWQVWGTTTETTLSDVEEWERKRMVD
;
A
#
# COMPACT_ATOMS: atom_id res chain seq x y z
N MET A 1 20.37 21.72 36.36
CA MET A 1 19.67 21.69 35.10
C MET A 1 19.88 20.35 34.42
N LYS A 2 18.89 19.46 34.44
CA LYS A 2 18.96 18.16 33.77
C LYS A 2 18.72 18.38 32.29
N VAL A 3 19.74 18.14 31.48
CA VAL A 3 19.62 18.07 30.03
C VAL A 3 18.82 16.81 29.71
N LEU A 4 17.53 16.97 29.40
CA LEU A 4 16.72 15.92 28.84
C LEU A 4 17.32 15.57 27.48
N SER A 5 18.02 14.44 27.41
CA SER A 5 18.46 13.84 26.15
C SER A 5 17.23 13.69 25.25
N LYS A 6 17.22 14.42 24.16
CA LYS A 6 16.28 14.19 23.03
C LYS A 6 16.58 12.80 22.47
N GLN A 7 16.03 11.77 23.09
CA GLN A 7 15.84 10.50 22.40
C GLN A 7 14.96 10.82 21.19
N SER A 8 15.56 10.80 20.03
CA SER A 8 14.84 10.81 18.76
C SER A 8 13.99 9.54 18.76
N GLN A 9 12.76 9.64 19.25
CA GLN A 9 11.78 8.57 19.09
C GLN A 9 11.72 8.28 17.60
N LYS A 10 12.22 7.11 17.22
CA LYS A 10 12.01 6.56 15.87
C LYS A 10 10.49 6.41 15.74
N LEU A 11 9.84 7.36 15.10
CA LEU A 11 8.44 7.20 14.74
C LEU A 11 8.33 5.89 13.94
N PRO A 12 7.38 5.03 14.31
CA PRO A 12 7.16 3.80 13.55
C PRO A 12 6.94 4.14 12.08
N SER A 13 7.53 3.37 11.20
CA SER A 13 7.31 3.54 9.75
C SER A 13 5.91 3.11 9.34
N ASP A 14 5.21 2.38 10.22
CA ASP A 14 3.85 1.88 10.02
C ASP A 14 2.85 2.71 10.84
N LEU A 15 2.21 3.67 10.18
CA LEU A 15 1.17 4.53 10.77
C LEU A 15 -0.25 4.05 10.42
N GLY A 16 -0.39 2.83 9.89
CA GLY A 16 -1.67 2.35 9.42
C GLY A 16 -2.09 2.93 8.05
N LEU A 17 -3.21 2.45 7.55
CA LEU A 17 -3.85 3.02 6.37
C LEU A 17 -4.50 4.35 6.75
N LEU A 18 -4.27 5.39 5.95
CA LEU A 18 -4.88 6.71 6.19
C LEU A 18 -6.40 6.61 6.21
N GLU A 19 -6.99 7.13 7.28
CA GLU A 19 -8.45 7.08 7.50
C GLU A 19 -9.24 7.62 6.32
N GLY A 20 -10.37 6.98 6.04
CA GLY A 20 -11.24 7.34 4.92
C GLY A 20 -10.63 7.06 3.54
N THR A 21 -9.61 6.21 3.44
CA THR A 21 -9.12 5.72 2.15
C THR A 21 -10.22 4.88 1.49
N PHE A 22 -10.78 5.40 0.40
CA PHE A 22 -11.89 4.77 -0.30
C PHE A 22 -11.41 4.06 -1.55
N ILE A 23 -11.69 2.76 -1.63
CA ILE A 23 -11.34 1.91 -2.77
C ILE A 23 -12.64 1.49 -3.45
N THR A 24 -12.86 2.02 -4.64
CA THR A 24 -14.06 1.73 -5.40
C THR A 24 -14.17 0.24 -5.71
N PRO A 25 -15.20 -0.46 -5.21
CA PRO A 25 -15.43 -1.85 -5.54
C PRO A 25 -15.71 -2.03 -7.04
N THR A 26 -15.39 -3.22 -7.52
CA THR A 26 -15.50 -3.58 -8.93
C THR A 26 -16.36 -4.83 -9.13
N GLY A 27 -17.02 -4.93 -10.28
CA GLY A 27 -17.81 -6.12 -10.62
C GLY A 27 -19.03 -6.34 -9.72
N SER A 28 -19.15 -7.54 -9.17
CA SER A 28 -20.27 -7.94 -8.30
C SER A 28 -20.31 -7.23 -6.94
N ASN A 29 -19.16 -6.70 -6.49
CA ASN A 29 -19.05 -6.03 -5.19
C ASN A 29 -19.55 -4.56 -5.25
N ALA A 30 -19.73 -4.01 -6.44
CA ALA A 30 -20.28 -2.66 -6.59
C ALA A 30 -21.80 -2.65 -6.29
N PRO A 31 -22.32 -1.68 -5.51
CA PRO A 31 -23.75 -1.58 -5.26
C PRO A 31 -24.50 -1.39 -6.59
N LYS A 32 -25.52 -2.20 -6.81
CA LYS A 32 -26.33 -2.15 -8.02
C LYS A 32 -27.49 -1.17 -7.84
N LEU A 33 -27.77 -0.38 -8.86
CA LEU A 33 -28.91 0.55 -8.89
C LEU A 33 -30.25 -0.19 -8.65
N THR A 34 -30.33 -1.43 -9.14
CA THR A 34 -31.53 -2.27 -9.08
C THR A 34 -31.84 -2.80 -7.67
N THR A 35 -30.86 -2.83 -6.77
CA THR A 35 -31.05 -3.40 -5.42
C THR A 35 -31.51 -2.34 -4.43
N SER A 36 -30.92 -1.15 -4.45
CA SER A 36 -31.30 -0.02 -3.59
C SER A 36 -30.76 1.28 -4.17
N LEU A 37 -31.67 2.18 -4.56
CA LEU A 37 -31.33 3.49 -5.11
C LEU A 37 -30.62 4.36 -4.04
N SER A 38 -31.08 4.30 -2.79
CA SER A 38 -30.51 5.08 -1.69
C SER A 38 -29.10 4.64 -1.35
N ALA A 39 -28.84 3.33 -1.26
CA ALA A 39 -27.51 2.79 -1.04
C ALA A 39 -26.55 3.12 -2.19
N PHE A 40 -27.02 3.02 -3.42
CA PHE A 40 -26.25 3.41 -4.61
C PHE A 40 -25.88 4.89 -4.57
N ALA A 41 -26.84 5.78 -4.33
CA ALA A 41 -26.60 7.22 -4.26
C ALA A 41 -25.64 7.58 -3.12
N LYS A 42 -25.84 7.01 -1.91
CA LYS A 42 -24.96 7.21 -0.75
C LYS A 42 -23.53 6.79 -1.04
N PHE A 43 -23.36 5.62 -1.66
CA PHE A 43 -22.06 5.09 -2.01
C PHE A 43 -21.32 5.98 -3.03
N HIS A 44 -21.99 6.40 -4.09
CA HIS A 44 -21.40 7.28 -5.10
C HIS A 44 -21.11 8.69 -4.56
N TYR A 45 -21.97 9.21 -3.69
CA TYR A 45 -21.69 10.46 -2.98
C TYR A 45 -20.43 10.36 -2.13
N GLN A 46 -20.30 9.29 -1.33
CA GLN A 46 -19.11 9.06 -0.52
C GLN A 46 -17.85 8.89 -1.39
N HIS A 47 -17.95 8.18 -2.49
CA HIS A 47 -16.85 8.05 -3.45
C HIS A 47 -16.39 9.41 -4.00
N LEU A 48 -17.33 10.27 -4.43
CA LEU A 48 -17.02 11.60 -4.93
C LEU A 48 -16.39 12.48 -3.84
N LYS A 49 -16.99 12.48 -2.66
CA LYS A 49 -16.49 13.20 -1.47
C LYS A 49 -15.05 12.81 -1.15
N THR A 50 -14.76 11.51 -1.09
CA THR A 50 -13.43 11.01 -0.78
C THR A 50 -12.41 11.36 -1.88
N ARG A 51 -12.79 11.29 -3.15
CA ARG A 51 -11.94 11.74 -4.26
C ARG A 51 -11.55 13.22 -4.16
N LEU A 52 -12.48 14.06 -3.74
CA LEU A 52 -12.20 15.48 -3.49
C LEU A 52 -11.28 15.63 -2.28
N GLN A 53 -11.55 14.94 -1.19
CA GLN A 53 -10.69 14.94 0.00
C GLN A 53 -9.26 14.48 -0.31
N ASP A 54 -9.08 13.45 -1.15
CA ASP A 54 -7.76 12.99 -1.61
C ASP A 54 -6.99 14.10 -2.33
N ARG A 55 -7.65 14.83 -3.22
CA ARG A 55 -7.04 15.95 -3.95
C ARG A 55 -6.69 17.12 -3.01
N PHE A 56 -7.60 17.46 -2.10
CA PHE A 56 -7.38 18.53 -1.13
C PHE A 56 -6.25 18.18 -0.16
N SER A 57 -6.18 16.96 0.33
CA SER A 57 -5.11 16.50 1.23
C SER A 57 -3.72 16.63 0.57
N LEU A 58 -3.61 16.23 -0.68
CA LEU A 58 -2.37 16.39 -1.45
C LEU A 58 -2.04 17.84 -1.74
N ALA A 59 -3.04 18.66 -2.08
CA ALA A 59 -2.83 20.08 -2.31
C ALA A 59 -2.40 20.79 -1.02
N ALA A 60 -3.05 20.52 0.09
CA ALA A 60 -2.70 21.05 1.41
C ALA A 60 -1.28 20.65 1.81
N LEU A 61 -0.92 19.37 1.62
CA LEU A 61 0.41 18.88 1.89
C LEU A 61 1.47 19.55 0.99
N TYR A 62 1.18 19.68 -0.29
CA TYR A 62 2.07 20.36 -1.24
C TYR A 62 2.28 21.82 -0.84
N LEU A 63 1.20 22.54 -0.51
CA LEU A 63 1.24 23.95 -0.11
C LEU A 63 1.94 24.17 1.24
N SER A 64 1.87 23.21 2.17
CA SER A 64 2.57 23.27 3.45
C SER A 64 4.08 23.03 3.32
N SER A 65 4.54 22.37 2.24
CA SER A 65 5.95 22.09 2.06
C SER A 65 6.73 23.35 1.66
N PRO A 66 7.98 23.55 2.14
CA PRO A 66 8.77 24.72 1.84
C PRO A 66 9.13 24.81 0.34
N ARG A 67 9.39 26.01 -0.11
CA ARG A 67 9.86 26.26 -1.48
C ARG A 67 11.29 25.77 -1.65
N ARG A 68 11.61 25.24 -2.83
CA ARG A 68 12.97 24.85 -3.17
C ARG A 68 13.84 26.07 -3.42
N LYS A 69 14.83 26.31 -2.55
CA LYS A 69 15.74 27.47 -2.64
C LYS A 69 16.57 27.52 -3.94
N GLN A 70 16.78 26.41 -4.61
CA GLN A 70 17.67 26.31 -5.80
C GLN A 70 16.96 26.41 -7.15
N THR A 71 15.66 26.72 -7.20
CA THR A 71 14.95 26.73 -8.48
C THR A 71 14.35 28.10 -8.75
N ARG A 72 14.66 28.66 -9.92
CA ARG A 72 14.09 29.93 -10.43
C ARG A 72 12.55 29.91 -10.53
N ASN A 73 11.92 28.75 -10.51
CA ASN A 73 10.46 28.58 -10.54
C ASN A 73 9.87 28.68 -9.14
N PHE A 74 9.18 29.79 -8.89
CA PHE A 74 8.49 30.13 -7.64
C PHE A 74 7.50 29.05 -7.13
N PHE A 75 6.97 28.20 -8.02
CA PHE A 75 5.99 27.16 -7.72
C PHE A 75 6.58 25.79 -7.33
N LYS A 76 7.91 25.59 -7.46
CA LYS A 76 8.51 24.29 -7.12
C LYS A 76 8.72 24.15 -5.62
N ARG A 77 8.02 23.21 -5.02
CA ARG A 77 8.09 22.88 -3.59
C ARG A 77 8.93 21.61 -3.33
N SER A 78 9.26 21.36 -2.05
CA SER A 78 10.09 20.22 -1.65
C SER A 78 9.41 18.89 -1.95
N ILE A 79 8.11 18.78 -1.69
CA ILE A 79 7.31 17.59 -2.01
C ILE A 79 6.99 17.54 -3.51
N LYS A 80 7.26 16.40 -4.14
CA LYS A 80 6.97 16.14 -5.54
C LYS A 80 5.80 15.18 -5.67
N LEU A 81 4.66 15.64 -6.16
CA LEU A 81 3.48 14.78 -6.27
C LEU A 81 3.61 13.68 -7.34
N ALA A 82 4.39 13.87 -8.39
CA ALA A 82 4.80 12.90 -9.43
C ALA A 82 3.83 11.71 -9.66
N ARG A 83 2.53 12.00 -9.85
CA ARG A 83 1.46 11.00 -9.90
C ARG A 83 1.69 9.91 -10.97
N LYS A 84 2.28 10.28 -12.10
CA LYS A 84 2.52 9.37 -13.23
C LYS A 84 3.52 8.26 -12.90
N SER A 85 4.45 8.48 -11.96
CA SER A 85 5.45 7.49 -11.58
C SER A 85 4.93 6.45 -10.56
N ILE A 86 3.79 6.71 -9.88
CA ILE A 86 3.30 5.85 -8.80
C ILE A 86 2.94 4.44 -9.32
N THR A 87 2.18 4.37 -10.40
CA THR A 87 1.74 3.08 -10.96
C THR A 87 2.89 2.20 -11.42
N PRO A 88 3.87 2.66 -12.23
CA PRO A 88 5.00 1.83 -12.59
C PRO A 88 5.87 1.45 -11.38
N THR A 89 6.04 2.35 -10.41
CA THR A 89 6.74 2.01 -9.16
C THR A 89 6.01 0.92 -8.37
N ALA A 90 4.67 0.99 -8.29
CA ALA A 90 3.88 -0.04 -7.62
C ALA A 90 4.03 -1.41 -8.27
N VAL A 91 4.01 -1.46 -9.60
CA VAL A 91 4.19 -2.71 -10.36
C VAL A 91 5.58 -3.30 -10.13
N ALA A 92 6.61 -2.46 -10.12
CA ALA A 92 7.98 -2.89 -9.86
C ALA A 92 8.14 -3.43 -8.42
N LEU A 93 7.66 -2.69 -7.42
CA LEU A 93 7.73 -3.09 -6.01
C LEU A 93 6.88 -4.34 -5.73
N HIS A 94 5.72 -4.49 -6.34
CA HIS A 94 4.88 -5.69 -6.24
C HIS A 94 5.66 -6.93 -6.69
N ARG A 95 6.27 -6.88 -7.87
CA ARG A 95 7.07 -7.98 -8.40
C ARG A 95 8.27 -8.28 -7.51
N GLN A 96 9.03 -7.24 -7.14
CA GLN A 96 10.22 -7.38 -6.30
C GLN A 96 9.89 -7.97 -4.93
N MET A 97 8.79 -7.52 -4.30
CA MET A 97 8.33 -8.00 -3.00
C MET A 97 8.01 -9.51 -3.03
N TYR A 98 7.23 -9.95 -4.00
CA TYR A 98 6.84 -11.36 -4.05
C TYR A 98 8.00 -12.27 -4.46
N THR A 99 8.89 -11.83 -5.37
CA THR A 99 10.12 -12.55 -5.71
C THR A 99 11.02 -12.67 -4.49
N ALA A 100 11.34 -11.56 -3.82
CA ALA A 100 12.18 -11.56 -2.62
C ALA A 100 11.58 -12.41 -1.49
N PHE A 101 10.25 -12.36 -1.32
CA PHE A 101 9.58 -13.22 -0.34
C PHE A 101 9.69 -14.70 -0.72
N ALA A 102 9.52 -15.07 -1.99
CA ALA A 102 9.66 -16.45 -2.44
C ALA A 102 11.09 -16.96 -2.21
N ASP A 103 12.08 -16.16 -2.58
CA ASP A 103 13.52 -16.51 -2.48
C ASP A 103 14.04 -16.41 -1.03
N GLY A 104 13.29 -15.81 -0.10
CA GLY A 104 13.71 -15.62 1.28
C GLY A 104 14.70 -14.48 1.49
N GLU A 105 14.76 -13.54 0.56
CA GLU A 105 15.67 -12.37 0.61
C GLU A 105 15.20 -11.31 1.60
N ILE A 106 15.56 -11.50 2.88
CA ILE A 106 15.17 -10.60 3.99
C ILE A 106 15.70 -9.18 3.79
N THR A 107 16.89 -9.02 3.23
CA THR A 107 17.52 -7.70 2.98
C THR A 107 16.70 -6.87 2.01
N THR A 108 16.36 -7.44 0.87
CA THR A 108 15.50 -6.80 -0.14
C THR A 108 14.14 -6.41 0.46
N LEU A 109 13.51 -7.33 1.22
CA LEU A 109 12.23 -7.05 1.88
C LEU A 109 12.35 -5.89 2.89
N ARG A 110 13.47 -5.79 3.62
CA ARG A 110 13.71 -4.71 4.59
C ARG A 110 13.79 -3.35 3.91
N ASP A 111 14.36 -3.28 2.73
CA ASP A 111 14.55 -2.02 2.00
C ASP A 111 13.24 -1.51 1.36
N ILE A 112 12.45 -2.43 0.81
CA ILE A 112 11.25 -2.08 0.03
C ILE A 112 9.94 -2.08 0.81
N CYS A 113 9.92 -2.62 2.03
CA CYS A 113 8.72 -2.76 2.85
C CYS A 113 8.75 -1.83 4.07
N THR A 114 7.58 -1.46 4.58
CA THR A 114 7.47 -0.83 5.91
C THR A 114 7.67 -1.86 7.01
N ASP A 115 7.90 -1.41 8.25
CA ASP A 115 8.23 -2.31 9.37
C ASP A 115 7.16 -3.39 9.58
N GLY A 116 5.87 -3.04 9.52
CA GLY A 116 4.77 -3.98 9.79
C GLY A 116 4.72 -5.16 8.80
N ILE A 117 4.75 -4.87 7.50
CA ILE A 117 4.73 -5.94 6.48
C ILE A 117 6.06 -6.72 6.46
N TYR A 118 7.18 -6.04 6.69
CA TYR A 118 8.49 -6.69 6.81
C TYR A 118 8.51 -7.73 7.93
N GLU A 119 8.06 -7.39 9.15
CA GLU A 119 8.00 -8.33 10.27
C GLU A 119 7.03 -9.48 10.00
N SER A 120 5.90 -9.23 9.31
CA SER A 120 5.00 -10.28 8.86
C SER A 120 5.68 -11.26 7.91
N PHE A 121 6.43 -10.78 6.94
CA PHE A 121 7.19 -11.63 6.02
C PHE A 121 8.29 -12.38 6.73
N ARG A 122 9.04 -11.73 7.60
CA ARG A 122 10.11 -12.34 8.40
C ARG A 122 9.58 -13.48 9.26
N SER A 123 8.47 -13.28 9.95
CA SER A 123 7.80 -14.32 10.73
C SER A 123 7.40 -15.51 9.85
N ARG A 124 6.76 -15.26 8.71
CA ARG A 124 6.33 -16.31 7.76
C ARG A 124 7.51 -17.07 7.16
N LEU A 125 8.63 -16.39 6.87
CA LEU A 125 9.87 -17.03 6.43
C LEU A 125 10.48 -17.93 7.50
N GLY A 126 10.45 -17.49 8.78
CA GLY A 126 10.90 -18.27 9.93
C GLY A 126 10.10 -19.55 10.17
N HIS A 127 8.85 -19.61 9.72
CA HIS A 127 7.99 -20.80 9.83
C HIS A 127 8.10 -21.75 8.63
N ARG A 128 8.92 -21.43 7.62
CA ARG A 128 9.15 -22.36 6.50
C ARG A 128 9.85 -23.63 6.97
N GLN A 129 9.46 -24.75 6.41
CA GLN A 129 10.10 -26.03 6.71
C GLN A 129 11.54 -26.02 6.21
N LYS A 130 12.44 -26.68 6.95
CA LYS A 130 13.85 -26.78 6.56
C LYS A 130 13.96 -27.49 5.19
N GLY A 131 14.52 -26.80 4.19
CA GLY A 131 14.64 -27.28 2.83
C GLY A 131 13.40 -27.09 1.96
N GLU A 132 12.38 -26.37 2.44
CA GLU A 132 11.27 -25.92 1.59
C GLU A 132 11.78 -24.92 0.55
N LYS A 133 11.42 -25.15 -0.71
CA LYS A 133 11.69 -24.25 -1.82
C LYS A 133 10.37 -23.66 -2.32
N VAL A 134 10.35 -22.35 -2.53
CA VAL A 134 9.16 -21.61 -3.00
C VAL A 134 9.56 -20.83 -4.24
N LEU A 135 8.73 -20.89 -5.28
CA LEU A 135 8.87 -20.08 -6.49
C LEU A 135 7.55 -19.34 -6.71
N TRP A 136 7.65 -18.04 -6.82
CA TRP A 136 6.55 -17.19 -7.25
C TRP A 136 6.81 -16.71 -8.68
N GLU A 137 5.81 -16.84 -9.53
CA GLU A 137 5.87 -16.44 -10.93
C GLU A 137 4.70 -15.53 -11.27
N LEU A 138 5.01 -14.40 -11.85
CA LEU A 138 4.03 -13.55 -12.51
C LEU A 138 3.85 -14.03 -13.93
N VAL A 139 2.75 -14.71 -14.22
CA VAL A 139 2.47 -15.26 -15.56
C VAL A 139 2.12 -14.13 -16.52
N ARG A 140 1.18 -13.26 -16.13
CA ARG A 140 0.78 -12.08 -16.92
C ARG A 140 0.03 -11.05 -16.08
N TYR A 141 -0.03 -9.83 -16.58
CA TYR A 141 -0.99 -8.84 -16.11
C TYR A 141 -2.28 -8.94 -16.93
N ASN A 142 -3.42 -9.15 -16.26
CA ASN A 142 -4.72 -9.29 -16.93
C ASN A 142 -5.30 -7.95 -17.37
N LYS A 143 -4.97 -6.88 -16.60
CA LYS A 143 -5.35 -5.49 -16.91
C LYS A 143 -4.22 -4.56 -16.49
N GLY A 144 -4.14 -3.40 -17.16
CA GLY A 144 -3.21 -2.35 -16.76
C GLY A 144 -3.41 -1.92 -15.30
N ALA A 145 -2.33 -1.78 -14.55
CA ALA A 145 -2.38 -1.33 -13.17
C ALA A 145 -2.98 0.08 -13.08
N LYS A 146 -3.81 0.34 -12.07
CA LYS A 146 -4.57 1.59 -11.93
C LYS A 146 -4.41 2.19 -10.54
N LEU A 147 -4.00 3.46 -10.48
CA LEU A 147 -4.01 4.25 -9.24
C LEU A 147 -5.45 4.52 -8.80
N VAL A 148 -5.84 3.99 -7.65
CA VAL A 148 -7.21 4.05 -7.10
C VAL A 148 -7.34 5.19 -6.12
N SER A 149 -6.41 5.34 -5.18
CA SER A 149 -6.36 6.42 -4.20
C SER A 149 -4.94 6.98 -4.08
N HIS A 150 -4.82 8.27 -3.79
CA HIS A 150 -3.56 8.91 -3.48
C HIS A 150 -3.82 10.04 -2.49
N ARG A 151 -3.37 9.86 -1.27
CA ARG A 151 -3.62 10.75 -0.14
C ARG A 151 -2.32 11.22 0.51
N GLY A 152 -2.41 12.34 1.20
CA GLY A 152 -1.32 12.86 2.02
C GLY A 152 -1.83 13.35 3.36
N ALA A 153 -1.03 13.17 4.40
CA ALA A 153 -1.30 13.69 5.72
C ALA A 153 -0.05 14.37 6.27
N LYS A 154 -0.23 15.51 6.92
CA LYS A 154 0.80 16.13 7.74
C LYS A 154 0.78 15.46 9.11
N ILE A 155 1.95 15.02 9.57
CA ILE A 155 2.11 14.50 10.92
C ILE A 155 2.31 15.69 11.86
N PRO A 156 1.80 15.66 13.12
CA PRO A 156 1.94 16.79 14.08
C PRO A 156 3.38 16.93 14.61
N VAL A 157 4.36 16.73 13.75
CA VAL A 157 5.80 16.98 13.96
C VAL A 157 6.29 17.83 12.79
N ASP A 158 7.05 18.88 13.08
CA ASP A 158 7.47 19.79 12.03
C ASP A 158 8.32 19.11 10.95
N GLY A 159 7.99 19.44 9.70
CA GLY A 159 8.63 18.85 8.52
C GLY A 159 8.33 17.37 8.28
N MET A 160 7.39 16.76 9.03
CA MET A 160 6.99 15.37 8.83
C MET A 160 5.66 15.27 8.09
N ALA A 161 5.65 14.38 7.12
CA ALA A 161 4.47 14.11 6.31
C ALA A 161 4.44 12.67 5.83
N LEU A 162 3.23 12.15 5.61
CA LEU A 162 2.95 10.84 5.09
C LEU A 162 2.19 10.95 3.78
N ARG A 163 2.56 10.16 2.81
CA ARG A 163 1.79 9.95 1.58
C ARG A 163 1.54 8.48 1.39
N GLN A 164 0.30 8.15 1.06
CA GLN A 164 -0.08 6.79 0.68
C GLN A 164 -0.76 6.79 -0.68
N ALA A 165 -0.48 5.74 -1.44
CA ALA A 165 -1.08 5.52 -2.75
C ALA A 165 -1.54 4.07 -2.86
N VAL A 166 -2.76 3.85 -3.31
CA VAL A 166 -3.31 2.52 -3.53
C VAL A 166 -3.38 2.25 -5.03
N VAL A 167 -2.74 1.17 -5.46
CA VAL A 167 -2.71 0.76 -6.86
C VAL A 167 -3.36 -0.61 -7.00
N ARG A 168 -4.40 -0.68 -7.83
CA ARG A 168 -5.04 -1.93 -8.21
C ARG A 168 -4.18 -2.65 -9.25
N ILE A 169 -3.78 -3.87 -8.95
CA ILE A 169 -3.02 -4.76 -9.82
C ILE A 169 -3.88 -6.00 -10.09
N SER A 170 -4.08 -6.35 -11.36
CA SER A 170 -4.80 -7.55 -11.77
C SER A 170 -3.86 -8.43 -12.58
N SER A 171 -3.56 -9.60 -12.07
CA SER A 171 -2.55 -10.50 -12.64
C SER A 171 -2.93 -11.96 -12.48
N THR A 172 -2.38 -12.80 -13.34
CA THR A 172 -2.34 -14.25 -13.17
C THR A 172 -0.99 -14.60 -12.57
N GLN A 173 -1.01 -15.27 -11.44
CA GLN A 173 0.17 -15.63 -10.65
C GLN A 173 0.20 -17.14 -10.41
N ARG A 174 1.42 -17.68 -10.26
CA ARG A 174 1.67 -19.07 -9.90
C ARG A 174 2.60 -19.11 -8.69
N LEU A 175 2.23 -19.88 -7.68
CA LEU A 175 3.06 -20.15 -6.53
C LEU A 175 3.31 -21.64 -6.44
N THR A 176 4.55 -22.06 -6.67
CA THR A 176 4.97 -23.47 -6.59
C THR A 176 5.80 -23.67 -5.33
N ARG A 177 5.50 -24.72 -4.58
CA ARG A 177 6.20 -25.09 -3.35
C ARG A 177 6.71 -26.50 -3.46
N TRP A 178 7.95 -26.70 -3.01
CA TRP A 178 8.59 -28.01 -2.91
C TRP A 178 9.00 -28.25 -1.47
N VAL A 179 8.82 -29.46 -1.02
CA VAL A 179 9.28 -29.94 0.30
C VAL A 179 10.11 -31.20 0.12
N LYS A 180 10.99 -31.47 1.05
CA LYS A 180 11.74 -32.74 1.04
C LYS A 180 10.83 -33.89 1.39
N GLY A 181 10.68 -34.84 0.46
CA GLY A 181 10.01 -36.11 0.68
C GLY A 181 10.81 -37.05 1.59
N LYS A 182 10.23 -38.21 1.90
CA LYS A 182 10.85 -39.23 2.76
C LYS A 182 12.19 -39.77 2.24
N GLY A 183 12.42 -39.70 0.92
CA GLY A 183 13.68 -40.07 0.24
C GLY A 183 14.71 -38.97 0.15
N GLY A 184 14.41 -37.74 0.63
CA GLY A 184 15.29 -36.57 0.54
C GLY A 184 15.17 -35.79 -0.78
N GLU A 185 14.40 -36.28 -1.74
CA GLU A 185 14.09 -35.60 -2.98
C GLU A 185 13.06 -34.47 -2.79
N LEU A 186 13.07 -33.48 -3.69
CA LEU A 186 12.13 -32.38 -3.66
C LEU A 186 10.81 -32.79 -4.33
N GLU A 187 9.73 -32.85 -3.58
CA GLU A 187 8.40 -33.15 -4.06
C GLU A 187 7.56 -31.88 -4.10
N VAL A 188 6.75 -31.72 -5.15
CA VAL A 188 5.83 -30.59 -5.29
C VAL A 188 4.68 -30.77 -4.31
N VAL A 189 4.42 -29.74 -3.50
CA VAL A 189 3.28 -29.76 -2.57
C VAL A 189 1.96 -29.83 -3.36
N PRO A 190 1.08 -30.80 -3.10
CA PRO A 190 -0.19 -30.93 -3.79
C PRO A 190 -1.02 -29.65 -3.75
N GLY A 191 -1.56 -29.25 -4.90
CA GLY A 191 -2.35 -28.02 -5.03
C GLY A 191 -1.54 -26.73 -5.21
N SER A 192 -0.20 -26.75 -5.04
CA SER A 192 0.67 -25.66 -5.46
C SER A 192 0.96 -25.73 -6.97
N GLY A 193 1.50 -24.64 -7.54
CA GLY A 193 1.85 -24.59 -8.96
C GLY A 193 0.65 -24.31 -9.91
N ARG A 194 -0.55 -24.11 -9.38
CA ARG A 194 -1.70 -23.72 -10.21
C ARG A 194 -1.71 -22.21 -10.43
N GLU A 195 -2.08 -21.82 -11.64
CA GLU A 195 -2.31 -20.43 -11.97
C GLU A 195 -3.58 -19.91 -11.28
N LYS A 196 -3.49 -18.71 -10.73
CA LYS A 196 -4.62 -18.01 -10.10
C LYS A 196 -4.71 -16.59 -10.60
N ASP A 197 -5.91 -16.18 -10.98
CA ASP A 197 -6.22 -14.80 -11.25
C ASP A 197 -6.44 -14.07 -9.93
N VAL A 198 -5.64 -13.03 -9.70
CA VAL A 198 -5.64 -12.26 -8.45
C VAL A 198 -5.81 -10.78 -8.76
N VAL A 199 -6.67 -10.14 -7.97
CA VAL A 199 -6.78 -8.68 -7.95
C VAL A 199 -6.33 -8.20 -6.59
N GLU A 200 -5.28 -7.38 -6.57
CA GLU A 200 -4.67 -6.86 -5.36
C GLU A 200 -4.72 -5.32 -5.36
N TYR A 201 -4.95 -4.77 -4.19
CA TYR A 201 -4.87 -3.34 -3.94
C TYR A 201 -3.62 -3.07 -3.12
N LEU A 202 -2.50 -2.87 -3.83
CA LEU A 202 -1.21 -2.62 -3.21
C LEU A 202 -1.16 -1.19 -2.67
N VAL A 203 -0.84 -1.07 -1.39
CA VAL A 203 -0.65 0.21 -0.71
C VAL A 203 0.83 0.53 -0.65
N LEU A 204 1.19 1.64 -1.28
CA LEU A 204 2.52 2.23 -1.17
C LEU A 204 2.51 3.37 -0.18
N GLN A 205 3.57 3.47 0.61
CA GLN A 205 3.79 4.52 1.58
C GLN A 205 5.08 5.26 1.31
N LYS A 206 5.07 6.57 1.54
CA LYS A 206 6.23 7.44 1.44
C LYS A 206 6.19 8.44 2.58
N MET A 207 7.25 8.48 3.38
CA MET A 207 7.39 9.44 4.46
C MET A 207 8.30 10.61 4.05
N ALA A 208 7.99 11.79 4.56
CA ALA A 208 8.89 12.93 4.53
C ALA A 208 9.39 13.22 5.95
N LYS A 209 10.69 13.44 6.11
CA LYS A 209 11.33 13.91 7.34
C LYS A 209 12.08 15.19 7.01
N GLY A 210 11.81 16.29 7.73
CA GLY A 210 12.35 17.60 7.39
C GLY A 210 11.99 18.03 5.96
N TRP A 211 10.80 17.66 5.47
CA TRP A 211 10.31 17.88 4.11
C TRP A 211 11.11 17.17 3.00
N LYS A 212 12.02 16.26 3.36
CA LYS A 212 12.73 15.37 2.43
C LYS A 212 12.01 14.03 2.38
N GLU A 213 11.46 13.71 1.21
CA GLU A 213 10.77 12.42 1.00
C GLU A 213 11.78 11.29 0.83
N ASN A 214 11.50 10.14 1.47
CA ASN A 214 12.19 8.87 1.19
C ASN A 214 11.67 8.25 -0.12
N GLU A 215 12.10 7.04 -0.43
CA GLU A 215 11.54 6.26 -1.54
C GLU A 215 10.17 5.66 -1.17
N TRP A 216 9.42 5.20 -2.17
CA TRP A 216 8.19 4.46 -1.96
C TRP A 216 8.50 3.09 -1.38
N GLN A 217 7.78 2.73 -0.32
CA GLN A 217 7.83 1.42 0.30
C GLN A 217 6.45 0.76 0.23
N VAL A 218 6.42 -0.56 0.20
CA VAL A 218 5.18 -1.33 0.31
C VAL A 218 4.73 -1.31 1.76
N TRP A 219 3.54 -0.80 2.01
CA TRP A 219 2.89 -0.87 3.32
C TRP A 219 2.11 -2.18 3.50
N GLY A 220 1.52 -2.70 2.44
CA GLY A 220 0.73 -3.92 2.45
C GLY A 220 -0.28 -3.95 1.31
N THR A 221 -1.29 -4.78 1.50
CA THR A 221 -2.46 -4.85 0.63
C THR A 221 -3.71 -4.48 1.41
N THR A 222 -4.73 -4.03 0.70
CA THR A 222 -6.04 -3.69 1.27
C THR A 222 -7.15 -4.23 0.38
N THR A 223 -8.38 -4.09 0.82
CA THR A 223 -9.58 -4.59 0.12
C THR A 223 -10.45 -3.46 -0.40
N GLU A 224 -11.43 -3.79 -1.21
CA GLU A 224 -12.45 -2.86 -1.68
C GLU A 224 -13.30 -2.36 -0.51
N THR A 225 -13.67 -1.07 -0.56
CA THR A 225 -14.54 -0.46 0.46
C THR A 225 -15.97 -0.96 0.31
N THR A 226 -16.53 -1.50 1.37
CA THR A 226 -17.90 -1.99 1.43
C THR A 226 -18.88 -0.90 1.92
N LEU A 227 -20.18 -1.15 1.80
CA LEU A 227 -21.19 -0.26 2.40
C LEU A 227 -21.10 -0.24 3.92
N SER A 228 -20.79 -1.37 4.55
CA SER A 228 -20.61 -1.47 6.00
C SER A 228 -19.43 -0.60 6.48
N ASP A 229 -18.33 -0.54 5.72
CA ASP A 229 -17.19 0.32 6.05
C ASP A 229 -17.60 1.81 6.02
N VAL A 230 -18.41 2.19 5.03
CA VAL A 230 -18.92 3.56 4.91
C VAL A 230 -19.83 3.92 6.11
N GLU A 231 -20.68 3.00 6.53
CA GLU A 231 -21.56 3.19 7.68
C GLU A 231 -20.79 3.26 9.01
N GLU A 232 -19.73 2.46 9.15
CA GLU A 232 -18.84 2.51 10.30
C GLU A 232 -18.10 3.87 10.39
N TRP A 233 -17.59 4.37 9.25
CA TRP A 233 -16.95 5.70 9.22
C TRP A 233 -17.92 6.84 9.59
N GLU A 234 -19.18 6.76 9.17
CA GLU A 234 -20.18 7.74 9.56
C GLU A 234 -20.47 7.69 11.06
N ARG A 235 -20.60 6.47 11.61
CA ARG A 235 -20.84 6.27 13.04
C ARG A 235 -19.69 6.83 13.89
N LYS A 236 -18.44 6.57 13.53
CA LYS A 236 -17.27 7.11 14.23
C LYS A 236 -17.28 8.64 14.24
N ARG A 237 -17.61 9.28 13.13
CA ARG A 237 -17.70 10.76 13.06
C ARG A 237 -18.82 11.42 13.86
N MET A 238 -19.84 10.68 14.27
CA MET A 238 -20.90 11.20 15.10
C MET A 238 -20.54 11.13 16.60
N VAL A 239 -19.53 10.38 16.96
CA VAL A 239 -19.08 10.17 18.36
C VAL A 239 -17.90 11.09 18.71
N ASP A 240 -17.12 11.53 17.70
CA ASP A 240 -16.04 12.53 17.83
C ASP A 240 -16.57 13.97 17.66
#